data_709c0ba3fc1666cdeba2d84c1de11a1a
#
_entry.id   709c0ba3fc1666cdeba2d84c1de11a1a
#
_cell.length_a   1.000
_cell.length_b   1.000
_cell.length_c   1.000
_cell.angle_alpha   90.00
_cell.angle_beta   90.00
_cell.angle_gamma   90.00
#
_symmetry.space_group_name_H-M   'P 1'
#
loop_
_entity.id
_entity.type
_entity.pdbx_description
1 polymer ?
#
loop_
_entity_poly.entity_id
_entity_poly.type
_entity_poly.pdbx_seq_one_letter_code
_entity_poly.pdbx_strand_id
1 'polypeptide(L)'
;TASELKLATYSLDTAVDFDRRYAAKSRMDVVGKTFTRVAQEILLKQERTSATLLMTSLAGASTTSSTATGDKHIIANAIKGRFQLADINDLFTLAKRINSSWINGTPTTRTRGLTDIVTSPEIVANIRSMAYNPVNTKDFDNSRVGAGEFPLAGPEALRDELWRNAGLSSFMGLNILEYNEMGKGQKFNTLFATAAGGATYTSLTNSTNFAFSAAGTTDEIVVGIDRTRDSLIRAVATDAESGSEFNLIADDQYSIRQNKIGYFGSVEEGRVVLDNRVLVGCAVDYS
;
A
#
# COMPACT_ATOMS: atom_id res chain seq x y z
N THR A 1 20.38 0.53 25.80
CA THR A 1 21.08 -0.21 24.75
C THR A 1 20.83 0.49 23.43
N ALA A 2 21.90 1.04 22.81
CA ALA A 2 21.84 1.59 21.48
C ALA A 2 21.89 0.42 20.47
N SER A 3 20.98 0.40 19.52
CA SER A 3 21.00 -0.52 18.39
C SER A 3 21.43 0.24 17.14
N GLU A 4 22.36 -0.32 16.39
CA GLU A 4 22.77 0.21 15.09
C GLU A 4 21.88 -0.43 14.02
N LEU A 5 21.27 0.40 13.19
CA LEU A 5 20.53 -0.04 12.01
C LEU A 5 21.39 0.23 10.76
N LYS A 6 21.70 -0.83 10.02
CA LYS A 6 22.34 -0.70 8.72
C LYS A 6 21.29 -0.72 7.62
N LEU A 7 21.21 0.37 6.87
CA LEU A 7 20.35 0.49 5.71
C LEU A 7 21.17 0.14 4.46
N ALA A 8 20.74 -0.89 3.73
CA ALA A 8 21.30 -1.21 2.43
C ALA A 8 20.72 -0.27 1.38
N THR A 9 21.57 0.43 0.66
CA THR A 9 21.17 1.21 -0.53
C THR A 9 21.31 0.36 -1.78
N TYR A 10 20.52 0.67 -2.79
CA TYR A 10 20.57 0.08 -4.13
C TYR A 10 20.50 1.18 -5.18
N SER A 11 21.13 0.94 -6.33
CA SER A 11 21.09 1.84 -7.47
C SER A 11 19.98 1.43 -8.44
N LEU A 12 19.26 2.40 -8.93
CA LEU A 12 18.32 2.28 -10.05
C LEU A 12 18.93 2.99 -11.25
N ASP A 13 19.47 2.20 -12.17
CA ASP A 13 20.16 2.69 -13.33
C ASP A 13 19.29 2.54 -14.57
N THR A 14 19.30 3.55 -15.41
CA THR A 14 18.62 3.53 -16.71
C THR A 14 19.51 4.20 -17.75
N ALA A 15 19.53 3.63 -18.94
CA ALA A 15 20.27 4.18 -20.07
C ALA A 15 19.34 4.29 -21.29
N VAL A 16 19.44 5.39 -22.00
CA VAL A 16 18.70 5.63 -23.22
C VAL A 16 19.65 6.11 -24.29
N ASP A 17 19.61 5.48 -25.46
CA ASP A 17 20.33 5.92 -26.64
C ASP A 17 19.39 6.14 -27.84
N PHE A 18 19.70 7.11 -28.68
CA PHE A 18 18.99 7.35 -29.93
C PHE A 18 19.92 7.88 -31.02
N ASP A 19 19.61 7.53 -32.27
CA ASP A 19 20.38 7.96 -33.42
C ASP A 19 20.15 9.46 -33.66
N ARG A 20 21.24 10.21 -33.81
CA ARG A 20 21.22 11.66 -34.07
C ARG A 20 20.43 12.03 -35.33
N ARG A 21 20.35 11.13 -36.30
CA ARG A 21 19.58 11.33 -37.51
C ARG A 21 18.09 11.41 -37.28
N TYR A 22 17.58 10.60 -36.33
CA TYR A 22 16.15 10.63 -35.95
C TYR A 22 15.83 11.86 -35.13
N ALA A 23 16.69 12.27 -34.23
CA ALA A 23 16.51 13.49 -33.46
C ALA A 23 16.46 14.75 -34.34
N ALA A 24 17.30 14.81 -35.39
CA ALA A 24 17.37 15.96 -36.31
C ALA A 24 16.22 16.01 -37.34
N LYS A 25 15.67 14.85 -37.72
CA LYS A 25 14.64 14.75 -38.79
C LYS A 25 13.22 14.59 -38.27
N SER A 26 13.06 14.30 -36.99
CA SER A 26 11.74 14.07 -36.39
C SER A 26 11.03 15.39 -36.16
N ARG A 27 9.79 15.51 -36.67
CA ARG A 27 8.85 16.60 -36.32
C ARG A 27 8.27 16.44 -34.92
N MET A 28 8.44 15.29 -34.30
CA MET A 28 8.01 15.02 -32.94
C MET A 28 9.20 15.20 -32.00
N ASP A 29 8.93 15.74 -30.83
CA ASP A 29 9.89 15.78 -29.76
C ASP A 29 10.10 14.37 -29.17
N VAL A 30 10.88 13.57 -29.90
CA VAL A 30 11.21 12.19 -29.50
C VAL A 30 12.10 12.20 -28.25
N VAL A 31 12.96 13.21 -28.14
CA VAL A 31 13.89 13.33 -27.02
C VAL A 31 13.12 13.60 -25.72
N GLY A 32 12.26 14.60 -25.72
CA GLY A 32 11.45 14.94 -24.54
C GLY A 32 10.55 13.79 -24.09
N LYS A 33 9.90 13.09 -25.05
CA LYS A 33 9.09 11.91 -24.74
C LYS A 33 9.91 10.75 -24.16
N THR A 34 11.13 10.58 -24.62
CA THR A 34 12.02 9.53 -24.12
C THR A 34 12.41 9.81 -22.67
N PHE A 35 12.78 11.04 -22.34
CA PHE A 35 13.07 11.43 -20.95
C PHE A 35 11.86 11.28 -20.03
N THR A 36 10.67 11.64 -20.50
CA THR A 36 9.45 11.44 -19.73
C THR A 36 9.22 9.95 -19.44
N ARG A 37 9.42 9.06 -20.40
CA ARG A 37 9.30 7.61 -20.19
C ARG A 37 10.33 7.06 -19.22
N VAL A 38 11.58 7.49 -19.31
CA VAL A 38 12.64 7.12 -18.38
C VAL A 38 12.28 7.50 -16.95
N ALA A 39 11.83 8.73 -16.75
CA ALA A 39 11.38 9.19 -15.43
C ALA A 39 10.19 8.35 -14.91
N GLN A 40 9.23 8.04 -15.77
CA GLN A 40 8.07 7.20 -15.40
C GLN A 40 8.49 5.77 -15.02
N GLU A 41 9.45 5.18 -15.73
CA GLU A 41 9.94 3.84 -15.41
C GLU A 41 10.67 3.79 -14.07
N ILE A 42 11.46 4.81 -13.75
CA ILE A 42 12.13 4.92 -12.45
C ILE A 42 11.08 5.06 -11.34
N LEU A 43 10.11 5.96 -11.49
CA LEU A 43 9.04 6.15 -10.52
C LEU A 43 8.25 4.85 -10.30
N LEU A 44 7.88 4.15 -11.37
CA LEU A 44 7.18 2.88 -11.28
C LEU A 44 8.00 1.82 -10.52
N LYS A 45 9.31 1.78 -10.76
CA LYS A 45 10.20 0.87 -10.04
C LYS A 45 10.28 1.22 -8.56
N GLN A 46 10.37 2.51 -8.23
CA GLN A 46 10.38 3.00 -6.86
C GLN A 46 9.06 2.67 -6.12
N GLU A 47 7.92 2.84 -6.78
CA GLU A 47 6.62 2.48 -6.23
C GLU A 47 6.53 0.97 -5.95
N ARG A 48 6.93 0.15 -6.92
CA ARG A 48 6.94 -1.30 -6.76
C ARG A 48 7.85 -1.77 -5.64
N THR A 49 9.00 -1.14 -5.48
CA THR A 49 9.91 -1.45 -4.38
C THR A 49 9.29 -1.07 -3.02
N SER A 50 8.61 0.08 -2.94
CA SER A 50 7.88 0.48 -1.74
C SER A 50 6.77 -0.49 -1.39
N ALA A 51 5.95 -0.87 -2.35
CA ALA A 51 4.85 -1.80 -2.14
C ALA A 51 5.38 -3.19 -1.74
N THR A 52 6.48 -3.65 -2.36
CA THR A 52 7.14 -4.90 -1.96
C THR A 52 7.60 -4.85 -0.51
N LEU A 53 8.23 -3.74 -0.10
CA LEU A 53 8.67 -3.56 1.28
C LEU A 53 7.48 -3.59 2.26
N LEU A 54 6.41 -2.88 1.95
CA LEU A 54 5.20 -2.86 2.79
C LEU A 54 4.58 -4.25 2.93
N MET A 55 4.43 -4.99 1.83
CA MET A 55 3.85 -6.34 1.84
C MET A 55 4.71 -7.32 2.62
N THR A 56 6.02 -7.34 2.41
CA THR A 56 6.93 -8.24 3.10
C THR A 56 7.06 -7.90 4.58
N SER A 57 7.07 -6.61 4.93
CA SER A 57 7.12 -6.16 6.32
C SER A 57 5.84 -6.50 7.08
N LEU A 58 4.68 -6.34 6.45
CA LEU A 58 3.39 -6.71 7.03
C LEU A 58 3.29 -8.23 7.23
N ALA A 59 3.66 -9.02 6.23
CA ALA A 59 3.68 -10.48 6.33
C ALA A 59 4.63 -10.96 7.43
N GLY A 60 5.83 -10.38 7.51
CA GLY A 60 6.82 -10.67 8.56
C GLY A 60 6.32 -10.31 9.96
N ALA A 61 5.63 -9.20 10.12
CA ALA A 61 5.03 -8.79 11.38
C ALA A 61 3.97 -9.79 11.87
N SER A 62 3.21 -10.40 10.97
CA SER A 62 2.19 -11.38 11.36
C SER A 62 2.78 -12.71 11.81
N THR A 63 3.93 -13.13 11.28
CA THR A 63 4.56 -14.40 11.65
C THR A 63 5.30 -14.35 12.98
N THR A 64 5.82 -13.21 13.37
CA THR A 64 6.51 -13.03 14.68
C THR A 64 5.54 -12.94 15.85
N SER A 65 4.30 -12.73 15.60
CA SER A 65 3.23 -12.53 16.58
C SER A 65 2.55 -13.84 17.03
N SER A 66 3.27 -14.92 17.16
CA SER A 66 2.69 -16.22 17.55
C SER A 66 2.25 -16.29 19.02
N THR A 67 2.49 -15.29 19.84
CA THR A 67 2.10 -15.26 21.25
C THR A 67 0.84 -14.42 21.46
N ALA A 68 -0.15 -15.12 21.71
CA ALA A 68 -1.45 -14.95 22.40
C ALA A 68 -1.78 -13.60 22.86
N THR A 69 -1.61 -12.48 22.68
CA THR A 69 -2.27 -11.33 23.37
C THR A 69 -1.92 -9.93 22.91
N GLY A 70 -1.52 -9.67 21.77
CA GLY A 70 -1.45 -8.23 21.50
C GLY A 70 -0.76 -7.81 20.21
N ASP A 71 0.01 -8.66 19.66
CA ASP A 71 0.87 -8.27 18.55
C ASP A 71 0.40 -8.79 17.19
N LYS A 72 -0.88 -9.06 17.05
CA LYS A 72 -1.46 -9.43 15.75
C LYS A 72 -1.53 -8.17 14.89
N HIS A 73 -0.74 -8.13 13.84
CA HIS A 73 -0.77 -7.03 12.87
C HIS A 73 -1.81 -7.22 11.78
N ILE A 74 -2.33 -8.43 11.63
CA ILE A 74 -3.30 -8.75 10.58
C ILE A 74 -4.51 -9.42 11.21
N ILE A 75 -5.68 -8.96 10.82
CA ILE A 75 -6.99 -9.53 11.18
C ILE A 75 -7.68 -10.07 9.94
N ALA A 76 -8.61 -11.01 10.14
CA ALA A 76 -9.55 -11.43 9.11
C ALA A 76 -10.76 -10.50 9.08
N ASN A 77 -11.38 -10.37 7.92
CA ASN A 77 -12.66 -9.67 7.78
C ASN A 77 -13.77 -10.33 8.64
N ALA A 78 -14.73 -9.53 9.06
CA ALA A 78 -15.80 -9.97 9.93
C ALA A 78 -16.79 -10.89 9.19
N ILE A 79 -17.04 -10.63 7.92
CA ILE A 79 -17.99 -11.38 7.08
C ILE A 79 -17.31 -11.76 5.77
N LYS A 80 -17.35 -13.06 5.45
CA LYS A 80 -16.83 -13.63 4.22
C LYS A 80 -17.42 -12.93 2.99
N GLY A 81 -16.58 -12.71 1.98
CA GLY A 81 -16.96 -12.15 0.70
C GLY A 81 -17.10 -10.64 0.62
N ARG A 82 -16.86 -9.90 1.72
CA ARG A 82 -17.03 -8.44 1.74
C ARG A 82 -16.09 -7.77 2.73
N PHE A 83 -15.62 -6.60 2.33
CA PHE A 83 -15.00 -5.65 3.23
C PHE A 83 -16.05 -4.64 3.69
N GLN A 84 -16.16 -4.44 5.00
CA GLN A 84 -17.25 -3.66 5.61
C GLN A 84 -16.73 -2.57 6.55
N LEU A 85 -17.65 -1.72 7.00
CA LEU A 85 -17.36 -0.68 7.99
C LEU A 85 -16.83 -1.28 9.31
N ALA A 86 -17.30 -2.47 9.68
CA ALA A 86 -16.82 -3.20 10.84
C ALA A 86 -15.32 -3.51 10.73
N ASP A 87 -14.86 -3.92 9.55
CA ASP A 87 -13.45 -4.24 9.31
C ASP A 87 -12.55 -3.00 9.44
N ILE A 88 -13.03 -1.83 8.99
CA ILE A 88 -12.33 -0.56 9.16
C ILE A 88 -12.22 -0.19 10.64
N ASN A 89 -13.31 -0.34 11.41
CA ASN A 89 -13.30 -0.12 12.85
C ASN A 89 -12.37 -1.08 13.58
N ASP A 90 -12.33 -2.33 13.15
CA ASP A 90 -11.44 -3.35 13.70
C ASP A 90 -9.97 -3.01 13.39
N LEU A 91 -9.66 -2.49 12.20
CA LEU A 91 -8.32 -1.98 11.87
C LEU A 91 -7.92 -0.79 12.75
N PHE A 92 -8.81 0.17 12.99
CA PHE A 92 -8.56 1.27 13.94
C PHE A 92 -8.28 0.76 15.35
N THR A 93 -9.08 -0.20 15.81
CA THR A 93 -8.93 -0.79 17.13
C THR A 93 -7.61 -1.54 17.25
N LEU A 94 -7.25 -2.31 16.22
CA LEU A 94 -5.99 -3.04 16.15
C LEU A 94 -4.80 -2.08 16.20
N ALA A 95 -4.80 -1.04 15.37
CA ALA A 95 -3.73 -0.05 15.34
C ALA A 95 -3.54 0.64 16.70
N LYS A 96 -4.64 0.97 17.39
CA LYS A 96 -4.57 1.54 18.75
C LYS A 96 -4.01 0.55 19.78
N ARG A 97 -4.39 -0.72 19.71
CA ARG A 97 -3.89 -1.76 20.63
C ARG A 97 -2.40 -2.03 20.43
N ILE A 98 -1.95 -2.14 19.20
CA ILE A 98 -0.53 -2.32 18.88
C ILE A 98 0.28 -1.14 19.39
N ASN A 99 -0.26 0.07 19.26
CA ASN A 99 0.40 1.27 19.72
C ASN A 99 0.50 1.37 21.24
N SER A 100 -0.43 0.79 21.99
CA SER A 100 -0.45 0.81 23.45
C SER A 100 0.44 -0.25 24.09
N SER A 101 0.80 -1.31 23.38
CA SER A 101 1.57 -2.46 23.91
C SER A 101 3.09 -2.26 23.89
N TRP A 102 3.57 -1.06 24.10
CA TRP A 102 5.01 -0.77 24.11
C TRP A 102 5.71 -1.36 25.33
N ILE A 103 6.50 -2.39 25.15
CA ILE A 103 7.20 -3.10 26.23
C ILE A 103 8.35 -2.27 26.82
N ASN A 104 9.03 -1.43 26.05
CA ASN A 104 10.27 -0.76 26.43
C ASN A 104 10.25 0.78 26.25
N GLY A 105 9.13 1.40 26.12
CA GLY A 105 9.07 2.82 25.82
C GLY A 105 7.91 3.58 26.46
N THR A 106 8.05 4.88 26.50
CA THR A 106 6.97 5.77 26.91
C THR A 106 5.89 5.72 25.82
N PRO A 107 4.62 5.43 26.17
CA PRO A 107 3.54 5.50 25.20
C PRO A 107 3.53 6.90 24.59
N THR A 108 3.54 6.98 23.27
CA THR A 108 3.41 8.28 22.62
C THR A 108 2.03 8.83 22.92
N THR A 109 1.95 10.07 23.38
CA THR A 109 0.70 10.77 23.72
C THR A 109 -0.25 10.95 22.54
N ARG A 110 0.17 10.59 21.33
CA ARG A 110 -0.60 10.69 20.09
C ARG A 110 -0.86 9.32 19.48
N THR A 111 -1.80 8.60 20.03
CA THR A 111 -2.36 7.40 19.40
C THR A 111 -3.43 7.80 18.37
N ARG A 112 -3.04 8.34 17.24
CA ARG A 112 -4.01 8.64 16.18
C ARG A 112 -4.59 7.37 15.57
N GLY A 113 -3.82 6.31 15.53
CA GLY A 113 -4.19 5.11 14.81
C GLY A 113 -3.86 5.24 13.32
N LEU A 114 -4.69 4.69 12.47
CA LEU A 114 -4.49 4.71 11.03
C LEU A 114 -4.63 6.10 10.43
N THR A 115 -3.79 6.40 9.44
CA THR A 115 -3.87 7.61 8.63
C THR A 115 -4.19 7.30 7.17
N ASP A 116 -3.68 6.18 6.67
CA ASP A 116 -3.80 5.79 5.27
C ASP A 116 -4.17 4.32 5.14
N ILE A 117 -4.93 3.99 4.10
CA ILE A 117 -5.23 2.63 3.68
C ILE A 117 -4.78 2.45 2.23
N VAL A 118 -3.97 1.41 2.01
CA VAL A 118 -3.57 0.97 0.67
C VAL A 118 -4.39 -0.27 0.32
N THR A 119 -5.06 -0.23 -0.82
CA THR A 119 -6.05 -1.26 -1.15
C THR A 119 -6.24 -1.45 -2.65
N SER A 120 -6.93 -2.52 -3.02
CA SER A 120 -7.31 -2.85 -4.40
C SER A 120 -8.51 -2.02 -4.86
N PRO A 121 -8.73 -1.89 -6.18
CA PRO A 121 -9.93 -1.29 -6.74
C PRO A 121 -11.23 -1.99 -6.29
N GLU A 122 -11.19 -3.29 -6.08
CA GLU A 122 -12.33 -4.11 -5.63
C GLU A 122 -12.76 -3.73 -4.21
N ILE A 123 -11.81 -3.51 -3.32
CA ILE A 123 -12.10 -3.04 -1.96
C ILE A 123 -12.65 -1.60 -1.98
N VAL A 124 -12.10 -0.74 -2.84
CA VAL A 124 -12.64 0.62 -3.02
C VAL A 124 -14.09 0.55 -3.52
N ALA A 125 -14.42 -0.40 -4.41
CA ALA A 125 -15.80 -0.63 -4.83
C ALA A 125 -16.69 -1.07 -3.66
N ASN A 126 -16.18 -1.93 -2.76
CA ASN A 126 -16.91 -2.29 -1.54
C ASN A 126 -17.15 -1.07 -0.63
N ILE A 127 -16.14 -0.22 -0.44
CA ILE A 127 -16.27 1.02 0.35
C ILE A 127 -17.32 1.94 -0.28
N ARG A 128 -17.29 2.12 -1.60
CA ARG A 128 -18.33 2.88 -2.32
C ARG A 128 -19.72 2.32 -2.11
N SER A 129 -19.87 1.01 -2.11
CA SER A 129 -21.16 0.35 -1.90
C SER A 129 -21.75 0.61 -0.50
N MET A 130 -20.91 0.87 0.51
CA MET A 130 -21.36 1.20 1.87
C MET A 130 -22.18 2.51 1.92
N ALA A 131 -21.94 3.44 1.01
CA ALA A 131 -22.69 4.69 0.93
C ALA A 131 -24.13 4.49 0.44
N TYR A 132 -24.36 3.47 -0.36
CA TYR A 132 -25.69 3.15 -0.90
C TYR A 132 -26.42 2.11 -0.07
N ASN A 133 -25.68 1.22 0.59
CA ASN A 133 -26.28 0.27 1.50
C ASN A 133 -26.43 0.91 2.87
N PRO A 134 -27.63 0.80 3.47
CA PRO A 134 -27.82 1.27 4.85
C PRO A 134 -26.81 0.58 5.76
N VAL A 135 -26.23 1.36 6.65
CA VAL A 135 -25.18 0.92 7.60
C VAL A 135 -25.66 -0.24 8.49
N ASN A 136 -26.95 -0.45 8.59
CA ASN A 136 -27.63 -1.46 9.39
C ASN A 136 -28.21 -2.64 8.61
N THR A 137 -27.86 -2.86 7.36
CA THR A 137 -28.15 -4.15 6.78
C THR A 137 -27.26 -5.20 7.44
N LYS A 138 -27.63 -5.52 8.65
CA LYS A 138 -27.19 -6.74 9.29
C LYS A 138 -27.73 -7.86 8.47
N ASP A 139 -26.85 -8.78 8.19
CA ASP A 139 -27.16 -10.12 7.78
C ASP A 139 -28.02 -10.25 6.52
N PHE A 140 -27.44 -10.88 5.56
CA PHE A 140 -28.13 -11.50 4.45
C PHE A 140 -29.18 -12.55 4.87
N ASP A 141 -29.29 -12.81 6.15
CA ASP A 141 -30.37 -13.61 6.67
C ASP A 141 -31.62 -12.73 6.76
N ASN A 142 -32.45 -12.86 5.72
CA ASN A 142 -33.71 -12.16 5.50
C ASN A 142 -34.74 -12.38 6.63
N SER A 143 -34.38 -13.09 7.68
CA SER A 143 -35.21 -13.44 8.81
C SER A 143 -35.23 -12.43 9.96
N ARG A 144 -34.37 -11.39 9.90
CA ARG A 144 -34.21 -10.39 10.98
C ARG A 144 -34.51 -8.94 10.62
N VAL A 145 -35.01 -8.67 9.45
CA VAL A 145 -35.64 -7.39 9.16
C VAL A 145 -37.01 -7.38 9.82
N GLY A 146 -37.02 -6.99 11.08
CA GLY A 146 -38.31 -6.70 11.77
C GLY A 146 -39.00 -5.61 10.97
N ALA A 147 -40.25 -5.87 10.63
CA ALA A 147 -41.13 -4.90 9.98
C ALA A 147 -41.12 -3.59 10.80
N GLY A 148 -40.37 -2.58 10.37
CA GLY A 148 -40.31 -1.28 11.02
C GLY A 148 -38.93 -0.64 11.15
N GLU A 149 -37.83 -1.35 10.95
CA GLU A 149 -36.51 -0.72 10.89
C GLU A 149 -36.20 -0.20 9.46
N PHE A 150 -36.38 1.07 9.29
CA PHE A 150 -35.90 1.74 8.07
C PHE A 150 -34.37 1.66 8.02
N PRO A 151 -33.82 1.18 6.91
CA PRO A 151 -32.39 1.16 6.75
C PRO A 151 -31.85 2.60 6.81
N LEU A 152 -30.97 2.89 7.77
CA LEU A 152 -30.28 4.16 7.83
C LEU A 152 -29.39 4.27 6.60
N ALA A 153 -29.74 5.17 5.70
CA ALA A 153 -28.89 5.56 4.59
C ALA A 153 -27.60 6.16 5.14
N GLY A 154 -26.49 5.93 4.44
CA GLY A 154 -25.22 6.59 4.76
C GLY A 154 -25.37 8.13 4.78
N PRO A 155 -24.49 8.85 5.46
CA PRO A 155 -24.53 10.30 5.54
C PRO A 155 -24.65 10.94 4.14
N GLU A 156 -25.51 11.94 4.02
CA GLU A 156 -25.78 12.60 2.75
C GLU A 156 -24.51 13.20 2.13
N ALA A 157 -23.64 13.76 2.96
CA ALA A 157 -22.35 14.27 2.54
C ALA A 157 -21.46 13.20 1.87
N LEU A 158 -21.46 11.97 2.38
CA LEU A 158 -20.71 10.86 1.79
C LEU A 158 -21.31 10.44 0.43
N ARG A 159 -22.62 10.44 0.32
CA ARG A 159 -23.30 10.14 -0.94
C ARG A 159 -23.00 11.19 -1.99
N ASP A 160 -23.04 12.46 -1.63
CA ASP A 160 -22.73 13.59 -2.52
C ASP A 160 -21.27 13.54 -2.99
N GLU A 161 -20.35 13.23 -2.11
CA GLU A 161 -18.93 13.09 -2.46
C GLU A 161 -18.71 11.96 -3.45
N LEU A 162 -19.36 10.81 -3.24
CA LEU A 162 -19.26 9.66 -4.14
C LEU A 162 -19.91 9.93 -5.52
N TRP A 163 -20.97 10.73 -5.58
CA TRP A 163 -21.58 11.12 -6.84
C TRP A 163 -20.73 12.10 -7.64
N ARG A 164 -20.00 12.97 -6.96
CA ARG A 164 -19.16 13.99 -7.62
C ARG A 164 -17.80 13.43 -8.04
N ASN A 165 -17.25 12.52 -7.27
CA ASN A 165 -15.91 11.96 -7.48
C ASN A 165 -16.01 10.47 -7.78
N ALA A 166 -15.59 10.08 -8.98
CA ALA A 166 -15.51 8.66 -9.36
C ALA A 166 -14.51 7.85 -8.49
N GLY A 167 -13.58 8.53 -7.81
CA GLY A 167 -12.61 7.97 -6.87
C GLY A 167 -12.86 8.44 -5.44
N LEU A 168 -12.65 7.58 -4.48
CA LEU A 168 -12.71 7.88 -3.06
C LEU A 168 -11.30 8.24 -2.59
N SER A 169 -11.06 9.52 -2.32
CA SER A 169 -9.76 9.99 -1.82
C SER A 169 -9.63 9.85 -0.30
N SER A 170 -10.73 9.95 0.43
CA SER A 170 -10.75 9.82 1.89
C SER A 170 -12.05 9.23 2.39
N PHE A 171 -11.97 8.43 3.46
CA PHE A 171 -13.12 7.86 4.14
C PHE A 171 -12.83 7.74 5.64
N MET A 172 -13.74 8.22 6.48
CA MET A 172 -13.58 8.22 7.95
C MET A 172 -12.28 8.86 8.46
N GLY A 173 -11.75 9.86 7.74
CA GLY A 173 -10.48 10.51 8.08
C GLY A 173 -9.23 9.72 7.66
N LEU A 174 -9.41 8.63 6.91
CA LEU A 174 -8.34 7.87 6.27
C LEU A 174 -8.16 8.30 4.82
N ASN A 175 -6.92 8.44 4.39
CA ASN A 175 -6.62 8.56 2.97
C ASN A 175 -6.67 7.16 2.34
N ILE A 176 -7.33 7.05 1.21
CA ILE A 176 -7.41 5.80 0.45
C ILE A 176 -6.47 5.89 -0.73
N LEU A 177 -5.49 4.98 -0.76
CA LEU A 177 -4.56 4.80 -1.86
C LEU A 177 -4.96 3.55 -2.64
N GLU A 178 -5.54 3.76 -3.80
CA GLU A 178 -5.92 2.68 -4.70
C GLU A 178 -4.71 2.22 -5.51
N TYR A 179 -4.44 0.92 -5.47
CA TYR A 179 -3.30 0.31 -6.15
C TYR A 179 -3.77 -0.78 -7.11
N ASN A 180 -3.60 -0.56 -8.41
CA ASN A 180 -4.09 -1.48 -9.45
C ASN A 180 -3.36 -2.84 -9.48
N GLU A 181 -2.15 -2.92 -8.92
CA GLU A 181 -1.38 -4.15 -8.80
C GLU A 181 -1.71 -4.94 -7.51
N MET A 182 -2.67 -4.47 -6.69
CA MET A 182 -3.27 -5.19 -5.58
C MET A 182 -4.61 -5.81 -6.00
N GLY A 183 -5.00 -6.87 -5.33
CA GLY A 183 -6.25 -7.59 -5.60
C GLY A 183 -6.02 -9.06 -5.89
N LYS A 184 -7.09 -9.78 -6.14
CA LYS A 184 -7.06 -11.23 -6.38
C LYS A 184 -6.17 -11.58 -7.56
N GLY A 185 -5.17 -12.43 -7.33
CA GLY A 185 -4.24 -12.88 -8.34
C GLY A 185 -3.28 -11.80 -8.87
N GLN A 186 -3.32 -10.59 -8.31
CA GLN A 186 -2.41 -9.53 -8.68
C GLN A 186 -1.04 -9.69 -7.99
N LYS A 187 -0.06 -8.98 -8.52
CA LYS A 187 1.35 -9.15 -8.14
C LYS A 187 1.63 -9.00 -6.64
N PHE A 188 1.10 -7.94 -6.02
CA PHE A 188 1.40 -7.68 -4.61
C PHE A 188 0.62 -8.59 -3.68
N ASN A 189 -0.56 -9.02 -4.07
CA ASN A 189 -1.32 -9.99 -3.32
C ASN A 189 -0.63 -11.36 -3.31
N THR A 190 -0.11 -11.79 -4.46
CA THR A 190 0.69 -13.03 -4.60
C THR A 190 2.00 -12.93 -3.79
N LEU A 191 2.64 -11.77 -3.81
CA LEU A 191 3.85 -11.53 -3.03
C LEU A 191 3.57 -11.64 -1.52
N PHE A 192 2.49 -11.00 -1.05
CA PHE A 192 2.05 -11.11 0.33
C PHE A 192 1.73 -12.56 0.71
N ALA A 193 0.97 -13.27 -0.11
CA ALA A 193 0.62 -14.67 0.09
C ALA A 193 1.86 -15.57 0.24
N THR A 194 2.85 -15.36 -0.63
CA THR A 194 4.13 -16.10 -0.57
C THR A 194 4.89 -15.79 0.71
N ALA A 195 4.95 -14.53 1.11
CA ALA A 195 5.64 -14.11 2.33
C ALA A 195 4.91 -14.57 3.61
N ALA A 196 3.59 -14.59 3.60
CA ALA A 196 2.75 -15.04 4.71
C ALA A 196 2.72 -16.57 4.89
N GLY A 197 3.06 -17.33 3.83
CA GLY A 197 3.21 -18.78 3.91
C GLY A 197 1.93 -19.54 4.29
N GLY A 198 0.75 -19.07 3.88
CA GLY A 198 -0.54 -19.69 4.22
C GLY A 198 -0.97 -19.45 5.67
N ALA A 199 -0.58 -18.32 6.24
CA ALA A 199 -0.93 -17.95 7.61
C ALA A 199 -2.45 -17.86 7.80
N THR A 200 -2.90 -18.26 9.00
CA THR A 200 -4.31 -18.17 9.40
C THR A 200 -4.55 -16.90 10.19
N TYR A 201 -5.52 -16.13 9.77
CA TYR A 201 -5.93 -14.89 10.43
C TYR A 201 -7.27 -15.07 11.14
N THR A 202 -7.46 -14.32 12.20
CA THR A 202 -8.67 -14.37 13.02
C THR A 202 -9.35 -13.02 13.00
N SER A 203 -10.64 -12.99 12.81
CA SER A 203 -11.44 -11.76 12.96
C SER A 203 -11.43 -11.28 14.41
N LEU A 204 -11.38 -9.97 14.60
CA LEU A 204 -11.41 -9.37 15.92
C LEU A 204 -12.81 -9.50 16.57
N THR A 205 -13.85 -9.43 15.76
CA THR A 205 -15.26 -9.36 16.20
C THR A 205 -15.92 -10.72 16.30
N ASN A 206 -15.68 -11.60 15.33
CA ASN A 206 -16.45 -12.86 15.20
C ASN A 206 -15.67 -14.11 15.55
N SER A 207 -14.39 -14.00 15.93
CA SER A 207 -13.49 -15.16 16.16
C SER A 207 -13.42 -16.14 14.96
N THR A 208 -13.84 -15.69 13.79
CA THR A 208 -13.76 -16.49 12.57
C THR A 208 -12.30 -16.57 12.13
N ASN A 209 -11.86 -17.78 11.87
CA ASN A 209 -10.50 -18.03 11.38
C ASN A 209 -10.56 -18.35 9.90
N PHE A 210 -9.65 -17.77 9.14
CA PHE A 210 -9.48 -18.17 7.76
C PHE A 210 -7.98 -18.22 7.38
N ALA A 211 -7.62 -19.21 6.56
CA ALA A 211 -6.28 -19.33 6.02
C ALA A 211 -6.17 -18.56 4.72
N PHE A 212 -5.25 -17.60 4.67
CA PHE A 212 -4.99 -16.85 3.45
C PHE A 212 -4.49 -17.78 2.35
N SER A 213 -5.03 -17.64 1.16
CA SER A 213 -4.67 -18.46 0.01
C SER A 213 -3.17 -18.34 -0.28
N ALA A 214 -2.45 -19.46 -0.32
CA ALA A 214 -1.02 -19.49 -0.61
C ALA A 214 -0.67 -18.89 -2.00
N ALA A 215 -1.60 -18.92 -2.94
CA ALA A 215 -1.45 -18.33 -4.26
C ALA A 215 -1.93 -16.87 -4.34
N GLY A 216 -2.62 -16.35 -3.31
CA GLY A 216 -3.18 -15.00 -3.30
C GLY A 216 -4.24 -14.76 -4.38
N THR A 217 -4.91 -15.82 -4.84
CA THR A 217 -5.85 -15.75 -5.97
C THR A 217 -7.31 -15.58 -5.56
N THR A 218 -7.65 -15.95 -4.35
CA THR A 218 -9.03 -15.93 -3.83
C THR A 218 -9.26 -14.82 -2.83
N ASP A 219 -8.21 -14.40 -2.15
CA ASP A 219 -8.28 -13.49 -1.01
C ASP A 219 -7.57 -12.19 -1.32
N GLU A 220 -7.87 -11.15 -0.56
CA GLU A 220 -7.22 -9.84 -0.72
C GLU A 220 -6.67 -9.35 0.61
N ILE A 221 -5.64 -8.52 0.52
CA ILE A 221 -5.05 -7.85 1.68
C ILE A 221 -5.28 -6.34 1.60
N VAL A 222 -5.78 -5.77 2.67
CA VAL A 222 -5.88 -4.33 2.88
C VAL A 222 -4.78 -3.94 3.84
N VAL A 223 -3.98 -2.95 3.49
CA VAL A 223 -2.86 -2.46 4.31
C VAL A 223 -3.21 -1.12 4.90
N GLY A 224 -3.20 -1.05 6.22
CA GLY A 224 -3.35 0.20 6.96
C GLY A 224 -1.99 0.71 7.42
N ILE A 225 -1.77 2.01 7.30
CA ILE A 225 -0.51 2.68 7.63
C ILE A 225 -0.78 3.82 8.60
N ASP A 226 0.05 3.94 9.63
CA ASP A 226 0.13 5.12 10.50
C ASP A 226 1.35 5.97 10.11
N ARG A 227 1.11 7.04 9.34
CA ARG A 227 2.17 7.97 8.90
C ARG A 227 2.57 9.00 9.95
N THR A 228 1.91 9.02 11.09
CA THR A 228 2.30 9.95 12.17
C THR A 228 3.61 9.54 12.86
N ARG A 229 4.10 8.34 12.57
CA ARG A 229 5.36 7.81 13.07
C ARG A 229 6.41 7.81 11.96
N ASP A 230 7.59 8.30 12.28
CA ASP A 230 8.76 8.34 11.38
C ASP A 230 9.42 6.95 11.29
N SER A 231 8.65 5.95 10.87
CA SER A 231 9.13 4.57 10.80
C SER A 231 9.31 4.05 9.39
N LEU A 232 8.69 4.71 8.41
CA LEU A 232 8.88 4.44 7.00
C LEU A 232 9.94 5.40 6.47
N ILE A 233 11.17 4.91 6.36
CA ILE A 233 12.31 5.75 5.95
C ILE A 233 12.71 5.42 4.53
N ARG A 234 12.85 6.47 3.72
CA ARG A 234 13.52 6.45 2.44
C ARG A 234 14.81 7.25 2.57
N ALA A 235 15.95 6.59 2.52
CA ALA A 235 17.25 7.24 2.40
C ALA A 235 17.57 7.41 0.92
N VAL A 236 17.98 8.60 0.53
CA VAL A 236 18.35 8.92 -0.85
C VAL A 236 19.75 9.51 -0.83
N ALA A 237 20.62 9.01 -1.67
CA ALA A 237 21.89 9.64 -1.92
C ALA A 237 21.68 10.84 -2.86
N THR A 238 22.09 12.01 -2.42
CA THR A 238 22.11 13.20 -3.26
C THR A 238 23.52 13.41 -3.80
N ASP A 239 23.61 13.74 -5.07
CA ASP A 239 24.89 14.10 -5.69
C ASP A 239 25.44 15.39 -5.07
N ALA A 240 26.69 15.38 -4.69
CA ALA A 240 27.35 16.49 -4.01
C ALA A 240 27.45 17.76 -4.87
N GLU A 241 27.48 17.62 -6.19
CA GLU A 241 27.62 18.75 -7.11
C GLU A 241 26.27 19.36 -7.51
N SER A 242 25.27 18.54 -7.81
CA SER A 242 23.98 19.01 -8.27
C SER A 242 22.92 19.14 -7.17
N GLY A 243 23.12 18.49 -6.02
CA GLY A 243 22.13 18.40 -4.95
C GLY A 243 20.86 17.64 -5.36
N SER A 244 20.88 16.98 -6.52
CA SER A 244 19.75 16.26 -7.09
C SER A 244 19.76 14.80 -6.65
N GLU A 245 18.56 14.24 -6.45
CA GLU A 245 18.38 12.79 -6.23
C GLU A 245 18.60 11.99 -7.51
N PHE A 246 18.38 12.62 -8.66
CA PHE A 246 18.54 12.01 -9.97
C PHE A 246 19.78 12.55 -10.66
N ASN A 247 20.72 11.65 -10.92
CA ASN A 247 21.93 11.98 -11.65
C ASN A 247 21.75 11.60 -13.13
N LEU A 248 21.85 12.58 -14.02
CA LEU A 248 21.74 12.39 -15.46
C LEU A 248 23.06 12.78 -16.13
N ILE A 249 23.74 11.82 -16.69
CA ILE A 249 25.02 12.00 -17.36
C ILE A 249 24.85 11.78 -18.85
N ALA A 250 25.35 12.71 -19.66
CA ALA A 250 25.42 12.53 -21.10
C ALA A 250 26.59 11.59 -21.45
N ASP A 251 26.32 10.61 -22.31
CA ASP A 251 27.35 9.69 -22.80
C ASP A 251 28.00 10.19 -24.08
N ASP A 252 29.12 10.87 -23.94
CA ASP A 252 29.90 11.44 -25.04
C ASP A 252 30.58 10.37 -25.92
N GLN A 253 30.78 9.17 -25.42
CA GLN A 253 31.43 8.09 -26.18
C GLN A 253 30.57 7.57 -27.34
N TYR A 254 29.25 7.54 -27.14
CA TYR A 254 28.30 7.18 -28.22
C TYR A 254 28.27 8.22 -29.34
N SER A 255 28.43 9.48 -29.00
CA SER A 255 28.46 10.59 -29.96
C SER A 255 29.61 10.49 -30.99
N ILE A 256 30.76 10.03 -30.55
CA ILE A 256 31.99 10.01 -31.38
C ILE A 256 32.03 8.75 -32.26
N ARG A 257 31.63 7.60 -31.73
CA ARG A 257 31.81 6.30 -32.42
C ARG A 257 30.60 5.83 -33.25
N GLN A 258 29.40 6.17 -32.84
CA GLN A 258 28.19 5.60 -33.42
C GLN A 258 27.17 6.62 -33.93
N ASN A 259 27.48 7.92 -33.88
CA ASN A 259 26.57 9.01 -34.22
C ASN A 259 25.23 8.93 -33.45
N LYS A 260 25.28 8.45 -32.22
CA LYS A 260 24.17 8.34 -31.29
C LYS A 260 24.33 9.35 -30.16
N ILE A 261 23.23 9.73 -29.57
CA ILE A 261 23.17 10.51 -28.33
C ILE A 261 22.68 9.55 -27.24
N GLY A 262 23.49 9.36 -26.21
CA GLY A 262 23.16 8.54 -25.05
C GLY A 262 23.05 9.35 -23.79
N TYR A 263 22.17 8.96 -22.91
CA TYR A 263 22.05 9.49 -21.57
C TYR A 263 21.94 8.33 -20.59
N PHE A 264 22.67 8.47 -19.49
CA PHE A 264 22.65 7.53 -18.38
C PHE A 264 22.04 8.25 -17.18
N GLY A 265 21.00 7.67 -16.59
CA GLY A 265 20.36 8.19 -15.39
C GLY A 265 20.50 7.19 -14.25
N SER A 266 20.85 7.66 -13.07
CA SER A 266 20.95 6.84 -11.87
C SER A 266 20.29 7.52 -10.67
N VAL A 267 19.66 6.68 -9.82
CA VAL A 267 19.13 7.07 -8.50
C VAL A 267 19.61 6.04 -7.50
N GLU A 268 20.27 6.48 -6.45
CA GLU A 268 20.65 5.61 -5.35
C GLU A 268 19.73 5.86 -4.15
N GLU A 269 19.00 4.82 -3.74
CA GLU A 269 18.09 4.91 -2.62
C GLU A 269 18.12 3.65 -1.75
N GLY A 270 17.64 3.78 -0.52
CA GLY A 270 17.40 2.67 0.38
C GLY A 270 16.08 2.89 1.10
N ARG A 271 15.35 1.82 1.38
CA ARG A 271 14.05 1.88 2.06
C ARG A 271 13.99 0.88 3.19
N VAL A 272 13.45 1.31 4.31
CA VAL A 272 13.32 0.45 5.50
C VAL A 272 12.09 0.81 6.29
N VAL A 273 11.50 -0.21 6.92
CA VAL A 273 10.50 -0.04 7.97
C VAL A 273 11.20 -0.27 9.31
N LEU A 274 11.35 0.78 10.11
CA LEU A 274 12.03 0.72 11.41
C LEU A 274 11.18 0.02 12.46
N ASP A 275 9.90 0.37 12.52
CA ASP A 275 8.95 -0.17 13.50
C ASP A 275 7.73 -0.71 12.74
N ASN A 276 7.50 -2.01 12.84
CA ASN A 276 6.39 -2.71 12.19
C ASN A 276 5.01 -2.31 12.76
N ARG A 277 4.96 -1.62 13.90
CA ARG A 277 3.70 -1.14 14.52
C ARG A 277 3.00 -0.06 13.71
N VAL A 278 3.66 0.50 12.72
CA VAL A 278 3.04 1.43 11.76
C VAL A 278 2.16 0.73 10.75
N LEU A 279 2.28 -0.59 10.65
CA LEU A 279 1.58 -1.41 9.65
C LEU A 279 0.57 -2.32 10.33
N VAL A 280 -0.66 -2.29 9.83
CA VAL A 280 -1.72 -3.25 10.15
C VAL A 280 -2.36 -3.74 8.87
N GLY A 281 -3.00 -4.89 8.91
CA GLY A 281 -3.65 -5.45 7.73
C GLY A 281 -5.00 -6.07 8.04
N CYS A 282 -5.85 -6.10 7.03
CA CYS A 282 -7.07 -6.90 7.03
C CYS A 282 -7.04 -7.84 5.84
N ALA A 283 -7.04 -9.13 6.14
CA ALA A 283 -7.16 -10.18 5.15
C ALA A 283 -8.65 -10.42 4.87
N VAL A 284 -9.05 -10.26 3.62
CA VAL A 284 -10.44 -10.37 3.18
C VAL A 284 -10.63 -11.69 2.45
N ASP A 285 -11.43 -12.56 3.05
CA ASP A 285 -11.81 -13.86 2.48
C ASP A 285 -12.93 -13.66 1.46
N TYR A 286 -12.68 -14.02 0.22
CA TYR A 286 -13.67 -14.05 -0.86
C TYR A 286 -13.96 -15.46 -1.38
N SER A 287 -13.34 -16.48 -0.76
CA SER A 287 -13.49 -17.88 -1.18
C SER A 287 -14.88 -18.48 -0.92
#